data_062170815702311fe2e0ba95dabdc185
#
_entry.id   062170815702311fe2e0ba95dabdc185
#
_cell.length_a   1.000
_cell.length_b   1.000
_cell.length_c   1.000
_cell.angle_alpha   90.00
_cell.angle_beta   90.00
_cell.angle_gamma   90.00
#
_symmetry.space_group_name_H-M   'P 1'
#
loop_
_entity.id
_entity.type
_entity.pdbx_description
1 polymer ?
#
loop_
_entity_poly.entity_id
_entity_poly.type
_entity_poly.pdbx_seq_one_letter_code
_entity_poly.pdbx_strand_id
1 'polypeptide(L)' 'MDNKKWVPTKEENFGVITSVYESIKEELSKLQKETGCPDLFIYEFIGNIQNEWHPESCHSAVRDKKREI' A
#
# COMPACT_ATOMS: atom_id res chain seq x y z
N MET A 1 2.00 22.84 7.78
CA MET A 1 1.69 22.54 7.87
C MET A 1 1.11 21.97 8.27
N ASP A 2 0.95 21.74 8.14
CA ASP A 2 0.18 21.32 8.55
C ASP A 2 0.25 20.23 9.20
N ASN A 3 0.15 20.03 10.03
CA ASN A 3 0.17 19.00 10.80
C ASN A 3 -1.05 18.31 10.96
N LYS A 4 -2.03 18.60 10.18
CA LYS A 4 -3.24 17.94 10.18
C LYS A 4 -3.13 16.60 9.73
N LYS A 5 -3.58 15.60 10.45
CA LYS A 5 -3.60 14.27 10.02
C LYS A 5 -4.76 14.09 9.09
N TRP A 6 -4.51 13.55 7.94
CA TRP A 6 -5.56 13.27 6.98
C TRP A 6 -6.38 12.06 7.43
N VAL A 7 -7.68 12.17 7.35
CA VAL A 7 -8.57 11.09 7.73
C VAL A 7 -9.60 10.90 6.63
N PRO A 8 -9.87 9.69 6.21
CA PRO A 8 -10.84 9.48 5.14
C PRO A 8 -12.27 9.72 5.61
N THR A 9 -13.13 10.08 4.68
CA THR A 9 -14.54 10.19 4.99
C THR A 9 -15.11 8.78 5.09
N LYS A 10 -16.31 8.66 5.63
CA LYS A 10 -16.96 7.39 5.72
C LYS A 10 -17.17 6.77 4.36
N GLU A 11 -17.54 7.57 3.41
CA GLU A 11 -17.78 7.08 2.06
C GLU A 11 -16.52 6.55 1.43
N GLU A 12 -15.41 7.24 1.63
CA GLU A 12 -14.14 6.78 1.10
C GLU A 12 -13.74 5.48 1.77
N ASN A 13 -13.95 5.41 3.08
CA ASN A 13 -13.54 4.25 3.83
C ASN A 13 -14.32 3.00 3.42
N PHE A 14 -15.61 3.12 3.21
CA PHE A 14 -16.41 1.97 2.84
C PHE A 14 -16.47 1.74 1.34
N GLY A 15 -15.96 2.66 0.55
CA GLY A 15 -15.97 2.54 -0.90
C GLY A 15 -14.59 2.28 -1.45
N VAL A 16 -13.91 3.35 -1.84
CA VAL A 16 -12.64 3.25 -2.53
C VAL A 16 -11.58 2.54 -1.69
N ILE A 17 -11.45 2.93 -0.44
CA ILE A 17 -10.41 2.34 0.41
C ILE A 17 -10.62 0.86 0.60
N THR A 18 -11.84 0.45 0.90
CA THR A 18 -12.14 -0.96 1.08
C THR A 18 -11.91 -1.72 -0.20
N SER A 19 -12.29 -1.14 -1.32
CA SER A 19 -12.11 -1.78 -2.62
C SER A 19 -10.64 -2.04 -2.90
N VAL A 20 -9.79 -1.05 -2.66
CA VAL A 20 -8.36 -1.21 -2.88
C VAL A 20 -7.78 -2.24 -1.91
N TYR A 21 -8.22 -2.19 -0.68
CA TYR A 21 -7.75 -3.13 0.32
C TYR A 21 -8.03 -4.57 -0.12
N GLU A 22 -9.24 -4.82 -0.58
CA GLU A 22 -9.61 -6.16 -1.01
C GLU A 22 -8.85 -6.57 -2.27
N SER A 23 -8.64 -5.63 -3.17
CA SER A 23 -7.87 -5.91 -4.38
C SER A 23 -6.44 -6.31 -4.05
N ILE A 24 -5.83 -5.62 -3.13
CA ILE A 24 -4.46 -5.93 -2.74
C ILE A 24 -4.40 -7.31 -2.12
N LYS A 25 -5.35 -7.64 -1.26
CA LYS A 25 -5.38 -8.95 -0.65
C LYS A 25 -5.52 -10.04 -1.69
N GLU A 26 -6.33 -9.78 -2.69
CA GLU A 26 -6.55 -10.74 -3.73
C GLU A 26 -5.30 -10.98 -4.55
N GLU A 27 -4.58 -9.91 -4.88
CA GLU A 27 -3.35 -10.04 -5.63
C GLU A 27 -2.29 -10.81 -4.85
N LEU A 28 -2.20 -10.56 -3.56
CA LEU A 28 -1.26 -11.28 -2.73
C LEU A 28 -1.61 -12.75 -2.61
N SER A 29 -2.89 -13.06 -2.56
CA SER A 29 -3.32 -14.45 -2.55
C SER A 29 -2.94 -15.15 -3.84
N LYS A 30 -3.07 -14.46 -4.96
CA LYS A 30 -2.67 -15.02 -6.24
C LYS A 30 -1.19 -15.29 -6.26
N LEU A 31 -0.41 -14.36 -5.74
CA LEU A 31 1.03 -14.53 -5.68
C LEU A 31 1.38 -15.80 -4.91
N GLN A 32 0.74 -16.00 -3.78
CA GLN A 32 1.00 -17.18 -2.99
C GLN A 32 0.63 -18.46 -3.72
N LYS A 33 -0.48 -18.43 -4.42
CA LYS A 33 -0.91 -19.61 -5.17
C LYS A 33 0.04 -19.94 -6.28
N GLU A 34 0.53 -18.95 -6.97
CA GLU A 34 1.38 -19.19 -8.12
C GLU A 34 2.80 -19.59 -7.73
N THR A 35 3.28 -19.07 -6.62
CA THR A 35 4.66 -19.35 -6.23
C THR A 35 4.78 -20.33 -5.09
N GLY A 36 3.72 -20.50 -4.31
CA GLY A 36 3.78 -21.34 -3.13
C GLY A 36 4.55 -20.71 -2.00
N CYS A 37 4.74 -19.38 -2.02
CA CYS A 37 5.54 -18.75 -0.99
C CYS A 37 4.81 -18.73 0.35
N PRO A 38 5.56 -18.74 1.45
CA PRO A 38 4.95 -18.79 2.78
C PRO A 38 4.46 -17.40 3.19
N ASP A 39 3.66 -17.40 4.25
CA ASP A 39 3.12 -16.16 4.78
C ASP A 39 4.21 -15.17 5.17
N LEU A 40 5.32 -15.70 5.67
CA LEU A 40 6.42 -14.83 6.07
C LEU A 40 6.93 -14.02 4.90
N PHE A 41 7.01 -14.64 3.74
CA PHE A 41 7.46 -13.93 2.56
C PHE A 41 6.50 -12.79 2.20
N ILE A 42 5.21 -13.07 2.29
CA ILE A 42 4.20 -12.05 2.01
C ILE A 42 4.32 -10.90 2.99
N TYR A 43 4.55 -11.23 4.26
CA TYR A 43 4.71 -10.21 5.28
C TYR A 43 5.89 -9.29 4.95
N GLU A 44 7.01 -9.87 4.57
CA GLU A 44 8.20 -9.10 4.23
C GLU A 44 8.00 -8.33 2.92
N PHE A 45 7.30 -8.93 1.99
CA PHE A 45 7.01 -8.30 0.72
C PHE A 45 6.18 -7.02 0.95
N ILE A 46 5.16 -7.12 1.80
CA ILE A 46 4.35 -5.97 2.13
C ILE A 46 5.19 -4.91 2.82
N GLY A 47 6.12 -5.33 3.68
CA GLY A 47 7.00 -4.41 4.36
C GLY A 47 7.83 -3.59 3.39
N ASN A 48 8.30 -4.23 2.33
CA ASN A 48 9.07 -3.54 1.31
C ASN A 48 8.21 -2.50 0.60
N ILE A 49 6.97 -2.86 0.30
CA ILE A 49 6.06 -1.92 -0.33
C ILE A 49 5.78 -0.76 0.61
N GLN A 50 5.57 -1.08 1.88
CA GLN A 50 5.27 -0.06 2.87
C GLN A 50 6.37 0.98 2.96
N ASN A 51 7.60 0.55 2.79
CA ASN A 51 8.74 1.47 2.84
C ASN A 51 8.68 2.53 1.77
N GLU A 52 8.04 2.21 0.66
CA GLU A 52 7.93 3.17 -0.43
C GLU A 52 7.06 4.35 -0.05
N TRP A 53 6.20 4.17 0.94
CA TRP A 53 5.31 5.23 1.36
C TRP A 53 5.64 5.77 2.75
N HIS A 54 6.80 5.41 3.28
CA HIS A 54 7.20 5.93 4.58
C HIS A 54 7.49 7.41 4.44
N PRO A 55 6.95 8.25 5.29
CA PRO A 55 7.06 9.70 5.13
C PRO A 55 8.50 10.22 5.11
N GLU A 56 9.39 9.52 5.78
CA GLU A 56 10.76 9.97 5.87
C GLU A 56 11.67 9.25 4.92
N SER A 57 11.10 8.46 4.02
CA SER A 57 11.89 7.68 3.09
C SER A 57 12.24 8.50 1.87
N CYS A 58 13.42 8.33 1.33
CA CYS A 58 13.74 9.01 0.09
C CYS A 58 12.91 8.48 -1.06
N HIS A 59 12.38 7.30 -0.94
CA HIS A 59 11.52 6.77 -1.97
C HIS A 59 10.24 7.56 -2.14
N SER A 60 9.80 8.21 -1.07
CA SER A 60 8.62 9.03 -1.14
C SER A 60 8.77 10.13 -2.16
N ALA A 61 9.90 10.80 -2.14
CA ALA A 61 10.14 11.90 -3.05
C ALA A 61 10.18 11.42 -4.49
N VAL A 62 10.81 10.28 -4.70
CA VAL A 62 10.90 9.72 -6.05
C VAL A 62 9.53 9.34 -6.55
N ARG A 63 8.74 8.72 -5.69
CA ARG A 63 7.40 8.31 -6.08
C ARG A 63 6.53 9.50 -6.41
N ASP A 64 6.65 10.56 -5.64
CA ASP A 64 5.86 11.76 -5.90
C ASP A 64 6.22 12.35 -7.23
N LYS A 65 7.47 12.36 -7.57
CA LYS A 65 7.88 12.85 -8.86
C LYS A 65 7.29 12.03 -9.97
N LYS A 66 7.29 10.73 -9.84
CA LYS A 66 6.71 9.88 -10.83
C LYS A 66 5.24 10.18 -11.01
N ARG A 67 4.57 10.48 -9.92
CA ARG A 67 3.16 10.71 -10.00
C ARG A 67 2.85 11.97 -10.74
N GLU A 68 3.73 12.93 -10.74
CA GLU A 68 3.49 14.17 -11.40
C GLU A 68 3.67 14.07 -12.88
N ILE A 69 4.26 13.04 -13.35
CA ILE A 69 4.38 12.83 -14.76
C ILE A 69 3.11 12.29 -15.35
#